data_1eb0ef317e93e9b6ae93891bfec42ca9
#
_entry.id   1eb0ef317e93e9b6ae93891bfec42ca9
#
_cell.length_a   1.000
_cell.length_b   1.000
_cell.length_c   1.000
_cell.angle_alpha   90.00
_cell.angle_beta   90.00
_cell.angle_gamma   90.00
#
_symmetry.space_group_name_H-M   'P 1'
#
loop_
_entity.id
_entity.type
_entity.pdbx_description
1 polymer ?
#
loop_
_entity_poly.entity_id
_entity_poly.type
_entity_poly.pdbx_seq_one_letter_code
_entity_poly.pdbx_strand_id
1 'polypeptide(L)'
;MIYYHYSYKRQKTMGTMKNILCINTGGTFNKYYNPTNGLLEVDKFSNTIKEITKKWLCEINVVDIIGKDSLDFDDNDRILLLKTIKSHSSFDKIIVIHGTDTMHLSAEVLAKAALPHKIVLTGAMVPFSIDPVEATANFASAIGYAISLDDHGVFIAMNGCFDNYKNVIKDRINNKFIYNIN
;
A
#
# COMPACT_ATOMS: atom_id res chain seq x y z
N MET A 1 -37.15 29.01 -25.02
CA MET A 1 -36.33 28.63 -23.84
C MET A 1 -36.36 27.10 -23.77
N ILE A 2 -35.32 26.43 -24.32
CA ILE A 2 -35.28 24.97 -24.49
C ILE A 2 -34.48 24.41 -23.32
N TYR A 3 -35.14 23.74 -22.39
CA TYR A 3 -34.46 23.01 -21.30
C TYR A 3 -33.94 21.69 -21.85
N TYR A 4 -32.61 21.55 -21.98
CA TYR A 4 -31.98 20.27 -22.20
C TYR A 4 -31.95 19.47 -20.89
N HIS A 5 -32.79 18.45 -20.81
CA HIS A 5 -32.74 17.46 -19.74
C HIS A 5 -31.57 16.52 -20.02
N TYR A 6 -30.42 16.75 -19.38
CA TYR A 6 -29.34 15.78 -19.32
C TYR A 6 -29.74 14.72 -18.28
N SER A 7 -30.33 13.63 -18.74
CA SER A 7 -30.45 12.42 -17.92
C SER A 7 -29.07 11.75 -17.83
N TYR A 8 -28.28 12.12 -16.85
CA TYR A 8 -27.08 11.39 -16.47
C TYR A 8 -27.55 10.06 -15.88
N LYS A 9 -27.61 8.99 -16.69
CA LYS A 9 -27.62 7.62 -16.18
C LYS A 9 -26.30 7.39 -15.47
N ARG A 10 -26.29 7.62 -14.16
CA ARG A 10 -25.21 7.25 -13.25
C ARG A 10 -25.16 5.73 -13.25
N GLN A 11 -24.46 5.13 -14.24
CA GLN A 11 -23.99 3.77 -14.07
C GLN A 11 -23.10 3.78 -12.82
N LYS A 12 -23.56 3.12 -11.78
CA LYS A 12 -22.77 2.84 -10.59
C LYS A 12 -21.61 1.93 -11.00
N THR A 13 -20.55 2.51 -11.52
CA THR A 13 -19.25 1.86 -11.63
C THR A 13 -18.58 1.89 -10.25
N MET A 14 -19.13 1.14 -9.30
CA MET A 14 -18.41 0.70 -8.09
C MET A 14 -17.31 -0.32 -8.46
N GLY A 15 -16.80 -0.28 -9.70
CA GLY A 15 -15.98 -1.36 -10.27
C GLY A 15 -14.50 -1.25 -10.06
N THR A 16 -13.94 -0.06 -9.85
CA THR A 16 -12.49 0.15 -9.92
C THR A 16 -11.73 -0.40 -8.71
N MET A 17 -12.30 -0.39 -7.54
CA MET A 17 -11.63 -0.86 -6.31
C MET A 17 -11.75 -2.37 -6.10
N LYS A 18 -12.75 -3.05 -6.66
CA LYS A 18 -12.94 -4.50 -6.51
C LYS A 18 -11.83 -5.33 -7.14
N ASN A 19 -11.08 -4.77 -8.10
CA ASN A 19 -9.98 -5.43 -8.80
C ASN A 19 -8.61 -5.12 -8.18
N ILE A 20 -8.58 -4.49 -7.01
CA ILE A 20 -7.36 -4.21 -6.27
C ILE A 20 -7.32 -5.12 -5.04
N LEU A 21 -6.19 -5.77 -4.84
CA LEU A 21 -5.87 -6.48 -3.61
C LEU A 21 -4.93 -5.61 -2.77
N CYS A 22 -5.27 -5.41 -1.50
CA CYS A 22 -4.38 -4.83 -0.52
C CYS A 22 -3.83 -5.94 0.38
N ILE A 23 -2.53 -6.09 0.44
CA ILE A 23 -1.85 -7.04 1.33
C ILE A 23 -1.25 -6.25 2.49
N ASN A 24 -1.72 -6.56 3.70
CA ASN A 24 -1.20 -5.96 4.91
C ASN A 24 -0.07 -6.82 5.49
N THR A 25 1.10 -6.22 5.63
CA THR A 25 2.26 -6.86 6.26
C THR A 25 2.66 -6.22 7.60
N GLY A 26 2.00 -5.13 8.01
CA GLY A 26 2.29 -4.42 9.25
C GLY A 26 3.01 -3.08 9.02
N GLY A 27 4.08 -2.85 9.75
CA GLY A 27 4.86 -1.61 9.70
C GLY A 27 4.22 -0.44 10.45
N THR A 28 4.87 0.71 10.38
CA THR A 28 4.46 1.92 11.10
C THR A 28 3.04 2.38 10.73
N PHE A 29 2.61 2.13 9.50
CA PHE A 29 1.24 2.42 9.04
C PHE A 29 0.16 1.88 9.98
N ASN A 30 0.37 0.69 10.55
CA ASN A 30 -0.58 -0.02 11.41
C ASN A 30 -0.19 0.04 12.89
N LYS A 31 0.77 0.86 13.31
CA LYS A 31 1.09 0.98 14.73
C LYS A 31 0.01 1.74 15.49
N TYR A 32 -0.28 1.26 16.69
CA TYR A 32 -1.16 1.91 17.64
C TYR A 32 -0.49 1.96 19.02
N TYR A 33 -0.93 2.91 19.82
CA TYR A 33 -0.46 3.02 21.22
C TYR A 33 -1.21 2.01 22.09
N ASN A 34 -0.47 1.14 22.78
CA ASN A 34 -1.03 0.23 23.77
C ASN A 34 -0.92 0.86 25.17
N PRO A 35 -2.03 1.31 25.79
CA PRO A 35 -1.99 1.98 27.09
C PRO A 35 -1.61 1.04 28.24
N THR A 36 -1.69 -0.27 28.03
CA THR A 36 -1.35 -1.25 29.08
C THR A 36 0.15 -1.32 29.35
N ASN A 37 0.97 -1.15 28.32
CA ASN A 37 2.43 -1.25 28.40
C ASN A 37 3.17 0.02 27.99
N GLY A 38 2.45 1.03 27.47
CA GLY A 38 3.02 2.30 27.03
C GLY A 38 3.79 2.24 25.72
N LEU A 39 3.67 1.17 24.92
CA LEU A 39 4.42 0.97 23.69
C LEU A 39 3.57 1.18 22.45
N LEU A 40 4.24 1.46 21.33
CA LEU A 40 3.67 1.39 19.99
C LEU A 40 3.78 -0.04 19.48
N GLU A 41 2.66 -0.68 19.25
CA GLU A 41 2.56 -2.05 18.74
C GLU A 41 2.01 -2.07 17.30
N VAL A 42 2.44 -3.06 16.52
CA VAL A 42 1.91 -3.26 15.16
C VAL A 42 0.60 -4.04 15.24
N ASP A 43 -0.49 -3.44 14.75
CA ASP A 43 -1.74 -4.17 14.55
C ASP A 43 -1.56 -5.20 13.42
N LYS A 44 -1.84 -6.45 13.73
CA LYS A 44 -1.80 -7.55 12.75
C LYS A 44 -2.97 -7.51 11.77
N PHE A 45 -4.02 -6.78 12.11
CA PHE A 45 -5.22 -6.66 11.31
C PHE A 45 -5.23 -5.34 10.54
N SER A 46 -5.95 -5.32 9.44
CA SER A 46 -6.09 -4.16 8.56
C SER A 46 -7.09 -3.11 9.07
N ASN A 47 -7.12 -2.84 10.37
CA ASN A 47 -8.07 -1.88 10.96
C ASN A 47 -7.87 -0.47 10.38
N THR A 48 -6.64 -0.03 10.22
CA THR A 48 -6.31 1.26 9.58
C THR A 48 -6.86 1.34 8.16
N ILE A 49 -6.66 0.30 7.34
CA ILE A 49 -7.17 0.26 5.97
C ILE A 49 -8.69 0.33 5.96
N LYS A 50 -9.34 -0.45 6.83
CA LYS A 50 -10.81 -0.47 6.97
C LYS A 50 -11.37 0.89 7.40
N GLU A 51 -10.69 1.59 8.30
CA GLU A 51 -11.09 2.93 8.73
C GLU A 51 -11.00 3.95 7.59
N ILE A 52 -9.90 3.95 6.84
CA ILE A 52 -9.71 4.83 5.70
C ILE A 52 -10.77 4.55 4.63
N THR A 53 -10.93 3.30 4.21
CA THR A 53 -11.85 2.92 3.13
C THR A 53 -13.33 3.15 3.51
N LYS A 54 -13.68 3.00 4.78
CA LYS A 54 -15.00 3.36 5.29
C LYS A 54 -15.30 4.86 5.11
N LYS A 55 -14.32 5.73 5.38
CA LYS A 55 -14.45 7.18 5.16
C LYS A 55 -14.53 7.54 3.68
N TRP A 56 -13.91 6.77 2.82
CA TRP A 56 -13.98 6.94 1.37
C TRP A 56 -15.25 6.34 0.74
N LEU A 57 -16.11 5.69 1.52
CA LEU A 57 -17.30 4.98 1.06
C LEU A 57 -16.99 3.97 -0.05
N CYS A 58 -15.86 3.28 0.07
CA CYS A 58 -15.42 2.27 -0.88
C CYS A 58 -15.10 0.93 -0.19
N GLU A 59 -15.09 -0.13 -0.99
CA GLU A 59 -14.66 -1.45 -0.55
C GLU A 59 -13.38 -1.83 -1.30
N ILE A 60 -12.43 -2.43 -0.59
CA ILE A 60 -11.20 -3.00 -1.14
C ILE A 60 -11.00 -4.40 -0.58
N ASN A 61 -10.43 -5.31 -1.40
CA ASN A 61 -10.06 -6.62 -0.91
C ASN A 61 -8.80 -6.51 -0.07
N VAL A 62 -8.81 -7.05 1.15
CA VAL A 62 -7.66 -7.01 2.05
C VAL A 62 -7.32 -8.40 2.53
N VAL A 63 -6.02 -8.70 2.57
CA VAL A 63 -5.46 -9.92 3.15
C VAL A 63 -4.38 -9.54 4.16
N ASP A 64 -4.58 -9.96 5.40
CA ASP A 64 -3.61 -9.79 6.49
C ASP A 64 -2.70 -11.03 6.53
N ILE A 65 -1.38 -10.85 6.35
CA ILE A 65 -0.44 -11.98 6.29
C ILE A 65 0.67 -11.93 7.32
N ILE A 66 1.09 -10.74 7.72
CA ILE A 66 2.17 -10.48 8.66
C ILE A 66 1.71 -9.33 9.54
N GLY A 67 2.29 -9.19 10.71
CA GLY A 67 2.03 -8.08 11.61
C GLY A 67 3.32 -7.73 12.33
N LYS A 68 4.36 -7.38 11.54
CA LYS A 68 5.71 -7.07 12.05
C LYS A 68 6.16 -5.68 11.65
N ASP A 69 7.10 -5.11 12.40
CA ASP A 69 7.94 -4.03 11.88
C ASP A 69 8.85 -4.59 10.78
N SER A 70 9.18 -3.77 9.78
CA SER A 70 10.00 -4.25 8.67
C SER A 70 11.45 -4.56 9.06
N LEU A 71 11.93 -4.05 10.18
CA LEU A 71 13.24 -4.43 10.73
C LEU A 71 13.25 -5.88 11.24
N ASP A 72 12.09 -6.43 11.60
CA ASP A 72 11.92 -7.80 12.07
C ASP A 72 11.59 -8.78 10.93
N PHE A 73 11.55 -8.29 9.67
CA PHE A 73 11.30 -9.15 8.51
C PHE A 73 12.51 -10.00 8.18
N ASP A 74 12.26 -11.29 8.04
CA ASP A 74 13.22 -12.24 7.49
C ASP A 74 12.89 -12.65 6.04
N ASP A 75 13.67 -13.58 5.49
CA ASP A 75 13.44 -14.08 4.13
C ASP A 75 12.16 -14.93 4.02
N ASN A 76 11.72 -15.58 5.11
CA ASN A 76 10.47 -16.34 5.13
C ASN A 76 9.26 -15.41 5.02
N ASP A 77 9.30 -14.23 5.65
CA ASP A 77 8.26 -13.21 5.52
C ASP A 77 8.16 -12.72 4.07
N ARG A 78 9.30 -12.48 3.40
CA ARG A 78 9.33 -12.08 1.98
C ARG A 78 8.85 -13.18 1.05
N ILE A 79 9.18 -14.43 1.35
CA ILE A 79 8.68 -15.60 0.61
C ILE A 79 7.17 -15.76 0.83
N LEU A 80 6.66 -15.54 2.05
CA LEU A 80 5.23 -15.58 2.34
C LEU A 80 4.48 -14.52 1.53
N LEU A 81 4.99 -13.28 1.50
CA LEU A 81 4.43 -12.19 0.69
C LEU A 81 4.38 -12.59 -0.80
N LEU A 82 5.49 -13.12 -1.33
CA LEU A 82 5.55 -13.58 -2.73
C LEU A 82 4.53 -14.70 -3.01
N LYS A 83 4.42 -15.69 -2.13
CA LYS A 83 3.46 -16.79 -2.26
C LYS A 83 2.01 -16.28 -2.22
N THR A 84 1.73 -15.33 -1.34
CA THR A 84 0.41 -14.71 -1.24
C THR A 84 0.03 -14.01 -2.53
N ILE A 85 0.93 -13.22 -3.12
CA ILE A 85 0.68 -12.55 -4.41
C ILE A 85 0.40 -13.60 -5.50
N LYS A 86 1.22 -14.65 -5.60
CA LYS A 86 1.01 -15.73 -6.59
C LYS A 86 -0.34 -16.44 -6.45
N SER A 87 -0.81 -16.62 -5.22
CA SER A 87 -2.12 -17.27 -4.97
C SER A 87 -3.33 -16.40 -5.30
N HIS A 88 -3.12 -15.10 -5.51
CA HIS A 88 -4.17 -14.12 -5.84
C HIS A 88 -4.05 -13.62 -7.28
N SER A 89 -3.75 -14.51 -8.22
CA SER A 89 -3.48 -14.20 -9.63
C SER A 89 -4.63 -13.53 -10.40
N SER A 90 -5.84 -13.52 -9.86
CA SER A 90 -7.00 -12.83 -10.42
C SER A 90 -6.95 -11.30 -10.26
N PHE A 91 -6.07 -10.78 -9.40
CA PHE A 91 -5.91 -9.36 -9.19
C PHE A 91 -4.73 -8.83 -10.02
N ASP A 92 -5.00 -7.90 -10.93
CA ASP A 92 -3.96 -7.22 -11.72
C ASP A 92 -3.15 -6.22 -10.88
N LYS A 93 -3.81 -5.57 -9.91
CA LYS A 93 -3.24 -4.50 -9.08
C LYS A 93 -3.15 -4.92 -7.63
N ILE A 94 -1.97 -4.80 -7.06
CA ILE A 94 -1.68 -5.21 -5.70
C ILE A 94 -1.02 -4.05 -4.95
N ILE A 95 -1.61 -3.64 -3.85
CA ILE A 95 -1.04 -2.67 -2.92
C ILE A 95 -0.47 -3.45 -1.74
N VAL A 96 0.78 -3.21 -1.39
CA VAL A 96 1.43 -3.84 -0.23
C VAL A 96 1.70 -2.77 0.82
N ILE A 97 1.01 -2.86 1.96
CA ILE A 97 1.33 -2.05 3.13
C ILE A 97 2.53 -2.67 3.82
N HIS A 98 3.62 -1.93 3.92
CA HIS A 98 4.91 -2.43 4.40
C HIS A 98 5.63 -1.39 5.27
N GLY A 99 6.42 -1.86 6.23
CA GLY A 99 7.30 -0.98 6.98
C GLY A 99 8.40 -0.38 6.10
N THR A 100 8.76 0.86 6.34
CA THR A 100 9.56 1.67 5.42
C THR A 100 11.05 1.32 5.39
N ASP A 101 11.59 0.65 6.43
CA ASP A 101 13.03 0.45 6.57
C ASP A 101 13.60 -0.62 5.63
N THR A 102 12.87 -1.69 5.39
CA THR A 102 13.28 -2.79 4.49
C THR A 102 12.34 -3.00 3.31
N MET A 103 11.48 -2.03 3.01
CA MET A 103 10.54 -2.06 1.89
C MET A 103 11.25 -2.38 0.56
N HIS A 104 12.40 -1.78 0.31
CA HIS A 104 13.21 -1.99 -0.89
C HIS A 104 13.68 -3.46 -1.04
N LEU A 105 13.99 -4.16 0.05
CA LEU A 105 14.40 -5.58 0.00
C LEU A 105 13.21 -6.48 -0.40
N SER A 106 12.03 -6.19 0.13
CA SER A 106 10.82 -6.91 -0.27
C SER A 106 10.45 -6.61 -1.72
N ALA A 107 10.57 -5.36 -2.16
CA ALA A 107 10.37 -4.98 -3.55
C ALA A 107 11.33 -5.70 -4.50
N GLU A 108 12.60 -5.86 -4.12
CA GLU A 108 13.60 -6.58 -4.91
C GLU A 108 13.23 -8.08 -5.07
N VAL A 109 12.79 -8.74 -4.00
CA VAL A 109 12.34 -10.14 -4.04
C VAL A 109 11.16 -10.30 -4.99
N LEU A 110 10.18 -9.40 -4.92
CA LEU A 110 9.02 -9.41 -5.79
C LEU A 110 9.39 -9.14 -7.27
N ALA A 111 10.30 -8.20 -7.51
CA ALA A 111 10.74 -7.85 -8.86
C ALA A 111 11.50 -9.00 -9.54
N LYS A 112 12.36 -9.72 -8.78
CA LYS A 112 13.07 -10.91 -9.29
C LYS A 112 12.12 -12.04 -9.71
N ALA A 113 10.92 -12.08 -9.14
CA ALA A 113 9.92 -13.08 -9.49
C ALA A 113 9.16 -12.78 -10.79
N ALA A 114 9.32 -11.60 -11.38
CA ALA A 114 8.73 -11.16 -12.66
C ALA A 114 7.23 -11.50 -12.79
N LEU A 115 6.46 -11.16 -11.77
CA LEU A 115 5.04 -11.47 -11.72
C LEU A 115 4.22 -10.59 -12.68
N PRO A 116 3.15 -11.12 -13.29
CA PRO A 116 2.28 -10.35 -14.18
C PRO A 116 1.29 -9.49 -13.40
N HIS A 117 1.80 -8.64 -12.51
CA HIS A 117 1.02 -7.77 -11.63
C HIS A 117 1.63 -6.38 -11.56
N LYS A 118 0.81 -5.39 -11.31
CA LYS A 118 1.17 -4.02 -10.93
C LYS A 118 1.24 -3.95 -9.42
N ILE A 119 2.44 -4.10 -8.85
CA ILE A 119 2.65 -4.19 -7.41
C ILE A 119 3.20 -2.85 -6.91
N VAL A 120 2.45 -2.17 -6.05
CA VAL A 120 2.87 -0.90 -5.45
C VAL A 120 3.02 -1.08 -3.94
N LEU A 121 4.25 -0.90 -3.45
CA LEU A 121 4.53 -0.89 -2.01
C LEU A 121 4.34 0.52 -1.48
N THR A 122 3.72 0.61 -0.31
CA THR A 122 3.49 1.87 0.42
C THR A 122 3.50 1.62 1.93
N GLY A 123 3.42 2.69 2.70
CA GLY A 123 3.44 2.62 4.15
C GLY A 123 3.31 4.01 4.77
N ALA A 124 3.81 4.17 5.99
CA ALA A 124 3.89 5.47 6.65
C ALA A 124 5.13 5.58 7.52
N MET A 125 5.64 6.80 7.70
CA MET A 125 6.71 7.14 8.63
C MET A 125 6.15 7.45 10.01
N VAL A 126 4.90 7.94 10.07
CA VAL A 126 4.15 8.23 11.30
C VAL A 126 2.96 7.26 11.39
N PRO A 127 2.69 6.66 12.57
CA PRO A 127 1.52 5.81 12.75
C PRO A 127 0.21 6.54 12.43
N PHE A 128 -0.68 5.88 11.68
CA PHE A 128 -2.01 6.42 11.39
C PHE A 128 -2.77 6.81 12.68
N SER A 129 -2.59 6.04 13.74
CA SER A 129 -3.23 6.29 15.03
C SER A 129 -2.77 7.57 15.73
N ILE A 130 -1.62 8.12 15.33
CA ILE A 130 -1.05 9.38 15.86
C ILE A 130 -1.38 10.53 14.92
N ASP A 131 -1.08 10.38 13.64
CA ASP A 131 -1.44 11.34 12.59
C ASP A 131 -1.88 10.59 11.32
N PRO A 132 -3.16 10.65 10.97
CA PRO A 132 -3.69 9.90 9.83
C PRO A 132 -3.33 10.50 8.46
N VAL A 133 -2.78 11.71 8.41
CA VAL A 133 -2.64 12.47 7.14
C VAL A 133 -1.67 11.77 6.20
N GLU A 134 -0.45 11.45 6.66
CA GLU A 134 0.58 10.82 5.82
C GLU A 134 0.13 9.43 5.35
N ALA A 135 -0.29 8.59 6.28
CA ALA A 135 -0.72 7.22 5.97
C ALA A 135 -1.86 7.20 4.95
N THR A 136 -2.86 8.07 5.14
CA THR A 136 -4.00 8.20 4.22
C THR A 136 -3.57 8.69 2.84
N ALA A 137 -2.70 9.71 2.77
CA ALA A 137 -2.19 10.25 1.52
C ALA A 137 -1.36 9.22 0.75
N ASN A 138 -0.44 8.52 1.42
CA ASN A 138 0.39 7.48 0.81
C ASN A 138 -0.48 6.33 0.27
N PHE A 139 -1.47 5.88 1.04
CA PHE A 139 -2.37 4.80 0.62
C PHE A 139 -3.23 5.19 -0.59
N ALA A 140 -3.84 6.39 -0.57
CA ALA A 140 -4.60 6.91 -1.69
C ALA A 140 -3.75 7.05 -2.95
N SER A 141 -2.55 7.58 -2.79
CA SER A 141 -1.59 7.76 -3.89
C SER A 141 -1.15 6.42 -4.48
N ALA A 142 -0.87 5.42 -3.65
CA ALA A 142 -0.50 4.08 -4.10
C ALA A 142 -1.61 3.43 -4.94
N ILE A 143 -2.87 3.57 -4.52
CA ILE A 143 -4.03 3.09 -5.29
C ILE A 143 -4.15 3.83 -6.62
N GLY A 144 -4.10 5.17 -6.59
CA GLY A 144 -4.17 5.99 -7.81
C GLY A 144 -3.05 5.67 -8.78
N TYR A 145 -1.83 5.50 -8.26
CA TYR A 145 -0.67 5.13 -9.07
C TYR A 145 -0.83 3.73 -9.69
N ALA A 146 -1.23 2.72 -8.90
CA ALA A 146 -1.48 1.37 -9.44
C ALA A 146 -2.56 1.34 -10.55
N ILE A 147 -3.57 2.22 -10.45
CA ILE A 147 -4.60 2.34 -11.49
C ILE A 147 -4.05 2.98 -12.76
N SER A 148 -3.12 3.93 -12.65
CA SER A 148 -2.53 4.65 -13.78
C SER A 148 -1.42 3.89 -14.52
N LEU A 149 -0.89 2.82 -13.93
CA LEU A 149 0.18 2.03 -14.56
C LEU A 149 -0.35 1.24 -15.76
N ASP A 150 0.38 1.26 -16.85
CA ASP A 150 0.15 0.40 -18.01
C ASP A 150 0.91 -0.92 -17.89
N ASP A 151 2.16 -0.87 -17.44
CA ASP A 151 3.07 -2.01 -17.37
C ASP A 151 3.05 -2.72 -16.02
N HIS A 152 3.25 -4.03 -16.06
CA HIS A 152 3.50 -4.84 -14.86
C HIS A 152 4.88 -4.52 -14.27
N GLY A 153 5.00 -4.65 -12.97
CA GLY A 153 6.25 -4.38 -12.28
C GLY A 153 6.08 -4.13 -10.80
N VAL A 154 7.18 -3.75 -10.16
CA VAL A 154 7.21 -3.44 -8.72
C VAL A 154 7.63 -1.99 -8.53
N PHE A 155 6.80 -1.26 -7.82
CA PHE A 155 6.89 0.19 -7.63
C PHE A 155 6.81 0.53 -6.16
N ILE A 156 7.26 1.74 -5.81
CA ILE A 156 7.07 2.33 -4.49
C ILE A 156 6.32 3.65 -4.65
N ALA A 157 5.35 3.88 -3.77
CA ALA A 157 4.59 5.12 -3.67
C ALA A 157 4.66 5.64 -2.23
N MET A 158 5.51 6.63 -1.97
CA MET A 158 5.78 7.18 -0.65
C MET A 158 6.06 8.68 -0.71
N ASN A 159 5.44 9.46 0.15
CA ASN A 159 5.70 10.89 0.35
C ASN A 159 5.71 11.72 -0.95
N GLY A 160 4.84 11.37 -1.91
CA GLY A 160 4.76 12.04 -3.22
C GLY A 160 5.77 11.55 -4.26
N CYS A 161 6.61 10.56 -3.94
CA CYS A 161 7.48 9.89 -4.90
C CYS A 161 6.81 8.61 -5.40
N PHE A 162 6.68 8.45 -6.72
CA PHE A 162 6.03 7.32 -7.37
C PHE A 162 6.88 6.85 -8.55
N ASP A 163 7.51 5.68 -8.47
CA ASP A 163 8.30 5.13 -9.57
C ASP A 163 8.62 3.65 -9.31
N ASN A 164 9.32 3.04 -10.26
CA ASN A 164 9.96 1.75 -10.06
C ASN A 164 10.73 1.73 -8.74
N TYR A 165 10.67 0.60 -8.04
CA TYR A 165 11.26 0.47 -6.69
C TYR A 165 12.75 0.85 -6.61
N LYS A 166 13.48 0.81 -7.74
CA LYS A 166 14.91 1.22 -7.81
C LYS A 166 15.10 2.73 -7.78
N ASN A 167 14.07 3.45 -8.22
CA ASN A 167 14.12 4.90 -8.40
C ASN A 167 13.55 5.67 -7.19
N VAL A 168 12.95 4.99 -6.22
CA VAL A 168 12.41 5.60 -5.00
C VAL A 168 13.14 5.00 -3.80
N ILE A 169 13.89 5.82 -3.10
CA ILE A 169 14.72 5.40 -1.96
C ILE A 169 14.37 6.18 -0.69
N LYS A 170 14.58 5.52 0.46
CA LYS A 170 14.46 6.18 1.77
C LYS A 170 15.75 6.92 2.10
N ASP A 171 15.68 8.26 2.10
CA ASP A 171 16.71 9.11 2.68
C ASP A 171 16.60 9.05 4.22
N ARG A 172 17.49 8.29 4.84
CA ARG A 172 17.48 8.05 6.28
C ARG A 172 17.93 9.29 7.08
N ILE A 173 18.72 10.18 6.46
CA ILE A 173 19.23 11.40 7.11
C ILE A 173 18.08 12.40 7.28
N ASN A 174 17.31 12.61 6.21
CA ASN A 174 16.21 13.56 6.20
C ASN A 174 14.86 12.93 6.52
N ASN A 175 14.84 11.62 6.80
CA ASN A 175 13.65 10.83 7.16
C ASN A 175 12.48 11.01 6.16
N LYS A 176 12.77 10.86 4.87
CA LYS A 176 11.79 10.98 3.78
C LYS A 176 12.14 10.05 2.61
N PHE A 177 11.17 9.84 1.73
CA PHE A 177 11.45 9.20 0.44
C PHE A 177 11.80 10.25 -0.61
N ILE A 178 12.74 9.92 -1.49
CA ILE A 178 13.22 10.76 -2.59
C ILE A 178 13.42 9.92 -3.85
N TYR A 179 13.47 10.59 -5.00
CA TYR A 179 13.93 9.94 -6.22
C TYR A 179 15.44 9.69 -6.19
N ASN A 180 15.85 8.52 -6.63
CA ASN A 180 17.25 8.17 -6.87
C ASN A 180 17.67 8.78 -8.21
N ILE A 181 18.40 9.89 -8.16
CA ILE A 181 18.86 10.65 -9.34
C ILE A 181 20.30 10.22 -9.68
N ASN A 182 20.51 8.91 -9.90
CA ASN A 182 21.79 8.42 -10.43
C ASN A 182 21.66 8.00 -11.89
#